data_fc965f9946253d0bfb22e96e5e951be7
#
_entry.id   fc965f9946253d0bfb22e96e5e951be7
#
_cell.length_a   1.000
_cell.length_b   1.000
_cell.length_c   1.000
_cell.angle_alpha   90.00
_cell.angle_beta   90.00
_cell.angle_gamma   90.00
#
_symmetry.space_group_name_H-M   'P 1'
#
loop_
_entity.id
_entity.type
_entity.pdbx_description
1 polymer ?
#
loop_
_entity_poly.entity_id
_entity_poly.type
_entity_poly.pdbx_seq_one_letter_code
_entity_poly.pdbx_strand_id
1 'polypeptide(L)'
;MATKKPTLETSDVKKTNGHGGARPGAGQPPFKPTDAERKQVEALSGYGLPFEQIAVLVRDGIDADTLRKHFAQELMSGKAKANGQVGKTLFQKVMAGDTAAAIWWSKTQMRWKEVQHHEHTGVDGAPIEIRKIERVVKR
;
A
#
# COMPACT_ATOMS: atom_id res chain seq x y z
N MET A 1 53.00 18.51 -67.49
CA MET A 1 52.84 18.48 -66.02
C MET A 1 51.41 18.90 -65.69
N ALA A 2 50.54 17.95 -65.38
CA ALA A 2 49.12 18.19 -65.14
C ALA A 2 48.86 18.22 -63.67
N THR A 3 48.42 19.38 -63.14
CA THR A 3 48.00 19.60 -61.74
C THR A 3 46.57 19.20 -61.61
N LYS A 4 46.35 18.20 -60.79
CA LYS A 4 45.04 17.63 -60.47
C LYS A 4 44.38 18.49 -59.39
N LYS A 5 43.17 19.06 -59.64
CA LYS A 5 42.31 19.78 -58.70
C LYS A 5 41.67 18.79 -57.74
N PRO A 6 41.58 19.06 -56.43
CA PRO A 6 40.81 18.23 -55.52
C PRO A 6 39.32 18.61 -55.61
N THR A 7 38.50 17.59 -55.78
CA THR A 7 37.04 17.66 -55.76
C THR A 7 36.57 17.80 -54.29
N LEU A 8 35.85 18.87 -54.01
CA LEU A 8 35.14 19.07 -52.73
C LEU A 8 33.93 18.16 -52.70
N GLU A 9 33.97 17.13 -51.88
CA GLU A 9 32.79 16.36 -51.50
C GLU A 9 31.89 17.20 -50.58
N THR A 10 30.71 17.55 -51.08
CA THR A 10 29.63 18.14 -50.27
C THR A 10 29.03 17.04 -49.44
N SER A 11 29.37 17.01 -48.13
CA SER A 11 28.71 16.17 -47.17
C SER A 11 27.26 16.65 -46.96
N ASP A 12 26.31 15.81 -47.36
CA ASP A 12 24.88 15.97 -47.06
C ASP A 12 24.67 16.04 -45.58
N VAL A 13 24.46 17.25 -45.04
CA VAL A 13 24.01 17.48 -43.71
C VAL A 13 22.53 17.09 -43.65
N LYS A 14 22.26 15.88 -43.19
CA LYS A 14 20.93 15.37 -42.90
C LYS A 14 20.31 16.28 -41.81
N LYS A 15 19.38 17.16 -42.18
CA LYS A 15 18.55 17.94 -41.24
C LYS A 15 17.71 16.96 -40.43
N THR A 16 18.17 16.62 -39.23
CA THR A 16 17.35 15.94 -38.25
C THR A 16 16.36 16.98 -37.69
N ASN A 17 15.08 16.81 -37.99
CA ASN A 17 13.99 17.56 -37.37
C ASN A 17 14.07 17.28 -35.86
N GLY A 18 14.57 18.26 -35.08
CA GLY A 18 14.72 18.17 -33.65
C GLY A 18 13.38 18.19 -32.93
N HIS A 19 12.78 17.03 -32.78
CA HIS A 19 11.90 16.79 -31.66
C HIS A 19 12.83 16.73 -30.44
N GLY A 20 12.64 17.63 -29.48
CA GLY A 20 13.54 17.87 -28.36
C GLY A 20 13.96 16.58 -27.65
N GLY A 21 15.10 16.04 -28.05
CA GLY A 21 15.72 14.91 -27.39
C GLY A 21 16.15 15.31 -25.98
N ALA A 22 16.03 14.40 -25.04
CA ALA A 22 16.46 14.58 -23.66
C ALA A 22 17.92 15.08 -23.64
N ARG A 23 18.11 16.34 -23.18
CA ARG A 23 19.45 16.89 -22.98
C ARG A 23 20.05 16.27 -21.72
N PRO A 24 21.32 15.84 -21.69
CA PRO A 24 22.00 15.43 -20.47
C PRO A 24 21.88 16.55 -19.42
N GLY A 25 21.22 16.26 -18.28
CA GLY A 25 20.97 17.23 -17.23
C GLY A 25 19.64 17.99 -17.32
N ALA A 26 18.82 17.81 -18.35
CA ALA A 26 17.47 18.35 -18.43
C ALA A 26 16.49 17.37 -17.78
N GLY A 27 16.15 17.63 -16.53
CA GLY A 27 15.19 16.86 -15.74
C GLY A 27 15.40 17.06 -14.25
N GLN A 28 14.34 16.88 -13.49
CA GLN A 28 14.44 16.90 -12.04
C GLN A 28 15.39 15.78 -11.59
N PRO A 29 16.36 16.04 -10.70
CA PRO A 29 17.29 15.00 -10.24
C PRO A 29 16.52 13.81 -9.69
N PRO A 30 16.98 12.57 -9.94
CA PRO A 30 16.27 11.38 -9.50
C PRO A 30 16.12 11.40 -7.97
N PHE A 31 14.92 11.08 -7.51
CA PHE A 31 14.62 10.98 -6.07
C PHE A 31 15.51 9.90 -5.44
N LYS A 32 16.31 10.30 -4.45
CA LYS A 32 17.19 9.38 -3.70
C LYS A 32 16.76 9.40 -2.23
N PRO A 33 16.20 8.28 -1.72
CA PRO A 33 15.91 8.13 -0.31
C PRO A 33 17.16 8.15 0.55
N THR A 34 17.11 8.83 1.68
CA THR A 34 18.14 8.74 2.72
C THR A 34 17.84 7.60 3.69
N ASP A 35 18.86 7.12 4.41
CA ASP A 35 18.68 6.07 5.43
C ASP A 35 17.77 6.54 6.58
N ALA A 36 17.79 7.80 6.92
CA ALA A 36 16.91 8.39 7.92
C ALA A 36 15.43 8.31 7.46
N GLU A 37 15.15 8.68 6.22
CA GLU A 37 13.81 8.59 5.64
C GLU A 37 13.32 7.13 5.56
N ARG A 38 14.20 6.19 5.20
CA ARG A 38 13.87 4.75 5.18
C ARG A 38 13.44 4.28 6.56
N LYS A 39 14.19 4.60 7.61
CA LYS A 39 13.84 4.27 9.00
C LYS A 39 12.55 4.94 9.44
N GLN A 40 12.34 6.19 9.07
CA GLN A 40 11.11 6.92 9.35
C GLN A 40 9.89 6.26 8.69
N VAL A 41 9.97 5.95 7.41
CA VAL A 41 8.88 5.29 6.67
C VAL A 41 8.59 3.89 7.25
N GLU A 42 9.62 3.12 7.58
CA GLU A 42 9.46 1.81 8.21
C GLU A 42 8.74 1.92 9.56
N ALA A 43 9.09 2.88 10.40
CA ALA A 43 8.42 3.10 11.69
C ALA A 43 6.95 3.54 11.50
N LEU A 44 6.69 4.51 10.62
CA LEU A 44 5.33 5.01 10.36
C LEU A 44 4.43 3.93 9.76
N SER A 45 4.96 3.09 8.87
CA SER A 45 4.26 1.91 8.35
C SER A 45 3.95 0.90 9.46
N GLY A 46 4.89 0.70 10.38
CA GLY A 46 4.69 -0.15 11.56
C GLY A 46 3.58 0.35 12.48
N TYR A 47 3.38 1.66 12.61
CA TYR A 47 2.27 2.23 13.36
C TYR A 47 0.91 2.09 12.65
N GLY A 48 0.90 1.58 11.42
CA GLY A 48 -0.33 1.35 10.67
C GLY A 48 -0.89 2.58 9.96
N LEU A 49 -0.09 3.64 9.77
CA LEU A 49 -0.52 4.82 9.04
C LEU A 49 -0.78 4.48 7.56
N PRO A 50 -1.83 5.04 6.94
CA PRO A 50 -2.04 4.91 5.50
C PRO A 50 -0.96 5.63 4.70
N PHE A 51 -0.72 5.18 3.47
CA PHE A 51 0.38 5.67 2.62
C PHE A 51 0.32 7.17 2.36
N GLU A 52 -0.87 7.72 2.21
CA GLU A 52 -1.10 9.15 1.98
C GLU A 52 -0.60 9.99 3.17
N GLN A 53 -0.84 9.52 4.39
CA GLN A 53 -0.36 10.21 5.60
C GLN A 53 1.16 10.08 5.76
N ILE A 54 1.72 8.90 5.45
CA ILE A 54 3.16 8.69 5.47
C ILE A 54 3.84 9.62 4.45
N ALA A 55 3.27 9.73 3.25
CA ALA A 55 3.80 10.59 2.19
C ALA A 55 3.90 12.07 2.61
N VAL A 56 2.93 12.56 3.34
CA VAL A 56 2.94 13.94 3.89
C VAL A 56 4.04 14.14 4.94
N LEU A 57 4.39 13.09 5.69
CA LEU A 57 5.36 13.17 6.79
C LEU A 57 6.83 12.99 6.34
N VAL A 58 7.06 12.59 5.10
CA VAL A 58 8.40 12.40 4.53
C VAL A 58 8.85 13.68 3.85
N ARG A 59 9.98 14.28 4.31
CA ARG A 59 10.46 15.60 3.89
C ARG A 59 9.36 16.67 4.11
N ASP A 60 9.15 17.51 3.11
CA ASP A 60 8.09 18.53 3.09
C ASP A 60 6.81 18.01 2.40
N GLY A 61 6.66 16.68 2.32
CA GLY A 61 5.63 16.00 1.58
C GLY A 61 6.12 15.46 0.24
N ILE A 62 5.85 14.19 -0.02
CA ILE A 62 6.13 13.53 -1.31
C ILE A 62 4.83 12.96 -1.87
N ASP A 63 4.81 12.70 -3.18
CA ASP A 63 3.69 12.02 -3.80
C ASP A 63 3.60 10.53 -3.36
N ALA A 64 2.37 10.03 -3.18
CA ALA A 64 2.12 8.65 -2.72
C ALA A 64 2.71 7.59 -3.66
N ASP A 65 2.75 7.86 -4.97
CA ASP A 65 3.36 6.95 -5.94
C ASP A 65 4.89 6.95 -5.83
N THR A 66 5.49 8.10 -5.54
CA THR A 66 6.92 8.21 -5.22
C THR A 66 7.25 7.43 -3.95
N LEU A 67 6.42 7.53 -2.91
CA LEU A 67 6.56 6.72 -1.69
C LEU A 67 6.53 5.22 -2.00
N ARG A 68 5.50 4.74 -2.71
CA ARG A 68 5.37 3.33 -3.08
C ARG A 68 6.54 2.83 -3.91
N LYS A 69 7.03 3.64 -4.84
CA LYS A 69 8.13 3.29 -5.74
C LYS A 69 9.46 3.16 -5.02
N HIS A 70 9.78 4.09 -4.11
CA HIS A 70 11.11 4.18 -3.51
C HIS A 70 11.23 3.57 -2.13
N PHE A 71 10.11 3.31 -1.43
CA PHE A 71 10.06 2.81 -0.06
C PHE A 71 9.20 1.53 0.07
N ALA A 72 8.98 0.80 -1.03
CA ALA A 72 8.16 -0.42 -1.02
C ALA A 72 8.61 -1.44 0.04
N GLN A 73 9.91 -1.61 0.20
CA GLN A 73 10.50 -2.55 1.16
C GLN A 73 10.22 -2.10 2.61
N GLU A 74 10.42 -0.82 2.91
CA GLU A 74 10.21 -0.24 4.23
C GLU A 74 8.73 -0.28 4.64
N LEU A 75 7.82 -0.01 3.71
CA LEU A 75 6.38 -0.12 3.92
C LEU A 75 5.95 -1.55 4.28
N MET A 76 6.53 -2.56 3.61
CA MET A 76 6.24 -3.97 3.91
C MET A 76 6.92 -4.42 5.21
N SER A 77 8.21 -4.11 5.39
CA SER A 77 8.97 -4.55 6.55
C SER A 77 8.46 -3.92 7.85
N GLY A 78 8.10 -2.65 7.84
CA GLY A 78 7.54 -1.96 9.00
C GLY A 78 6.27 -2.63 9.50
N LYS A 79 5.32 -2.87 8.61
CA LYS A 79 4.08 -3.58 8.94
C LYS A 79 4.31 -5.02 9.42
N ALA A 80 5.22 -5.75 8.77
CA ALA A 80 5.55 -7.11 9.15
C ALA A 80 6.20 -7.19 10.54
N LYS A 81 7.15 -6.29 10.83
CA LYS A 81 7.81 -6.18 12.14
C LYS A 81 6.80 -5.85 13.26
N ALA A 82 5.91 -4.88 13.03
CA ALA A 82 4.88 -4.50 13.99
C ALA A 82 3.92 -5.66 14.27
N ASN A 83 3.41 -6.32 13.23
CA ASN A 83 2.54 -7.49 13.37
C ASN A 83 3.24 -8.63 14.12
N GLY A 84 4.51 -8.88 13.83
CA GLY A 84 5.32 -9.87 14.54
C GLY A 84 5.46 -9.55 16.03
N GLN A 85 5.71 -8.27 16.37
CA GLN A 85 5.84 -7.83 17.76
C GLN A 85 4.52 -7.94 18.52
N VAL A 86 3.41 -7.52 17.92
CA VAL A 86 2.07 -7.66 18.50
C VAL A 86 1.71 -9.13 18.68
N GLY A 87 1.95 -9.97 17.66
CA GLY A 87 1.74 -11.41 17.73
C GLY A 87 2.54 -12.06 18.84
N LYS A 88 3.83 -11.72 18.97
CA LYS A 88 4.67 -12.19 20.07
C LYS A 88 4.11 -11.81 21.44
N THR A 89 3.72 -10.55 21.62
CA THR A 89 3.16 -10.06 22.89
C THR A 89 1.85 -10.76 23.22
N LEU A 90 0.98 -10.93 22.23
CA LEU A 90 -0.28 -11.63 22.38
C LEU A 90 -0.04 -13.10 22.79
N PHE A 91 0.86 -13.78 22.11
CA PHE A 91 1.21 -15.16 22.44
C PHE A 91 1.76 -15.29 23.88
N GLN A 92 2.62 -14.37 24.31
CA GLN A 92 3.14 -14.35 25.66
C GLN A 92 2.02 -14.19 26.70
N LYS A 93 1.02 -13.34 26.44
CA LYS A 93 -0.16 -13.18 27.31
C LYS A 93 -1.00 -14.46 27.38
N VAL A 94 -1.17 -15.15 26.24
CA VAL A 94 -1.86 -16.46 26.21
C VAL A 94 -1.13 -17.47 27.11
N MET A 95 0.20 -17.55 26.99
CA MET A 95 1.00 -18.47 27.80
C MET A 95 1.03 -18.10 29.29
N ALA A 96 0.78 -16.82 29.63
CA ALA A 96 0.65 -16.36 31.00
C ALA A 96 -0.77 -16.62 31.59
N GLY A 97 -1.69 -17.21 30.84
CA GLY A 97 -3.05 -17.56 31.31
C GLY A 97 -4.09 -16.46 31.13
N ASP A 98 -3.83 -15.43 30.32
CA ASP A 98 -4.83 -14.40 30.01
C ASP A 98 -5.95 -14.99 29.14
N THR A 99 -7.13 -15.13 29.70
CA THR A 99 -8.30 -15.73 29.03
C THR A 99 -8.77 -14.90 27.82
N ALA A 100 -8.72 -13.58 27.89
CA ALA A 100 -9.14 -12.73 26.79
C ALA A 100 -8.19 -12.89 25.59
N ALA A 101 -6.88 -12.90 25.85
CA ALA A 101 -5.86 -13.16 24.83
C ALA A 101 -6.01 -14.58 24.23
N ALA A 102 -6.32 -15.60 25.05
CA ALA A 102 -6.53 -16.95 24.60
C ALA A 102 -7.75 -17.08 23.67
N ILE A 103 -8.88 -16.47 24.05
CA ILE A 103 -10.08 -16.42 23.22
C ILE A 103 -9.79 -15.73 21.87
N TRP A 104 -9.09 -14.59 21.91
CA TRP A 104 -8.75 -13.86 20.71
C TRP A 104 -7.81 -14.67 19.80
N TRP A 105 -6.80 -15.30 20.38
CA TRP A 105 -5.87 -16.17 19.66
C TRP A 105 -6.58 -17.36 19.00
N SER A 106 -7.46 -18.04 19.73
CA SER A 106 -8.22 -19.19 19.20
C SER A 106 -9.11 -18.79 18.01
N LYS A 107 -9.78 -17.65 18.09
CA LYS A 107 -10.62 -17.12 16.99
C LYS A 107 -9.80 -16.73 15.77
N THR A 108 -8.63 -16.09 15.94
CA THR A 108 -7.84 -15.53 14.83
C THR A 108 -6.86 -16.54 14.23
N GLN A 109 -6.16 -17.33 15.03
CA GLN A 109 -5.13 -18.26 14.55
C GLN A 109 -5.67 -19.67 14.31
N MET A 110 -6.53 -20.18 15.21
CA MET A 110 -7.12 -21.51 15.10
C MET A 110 -8.43 -21.51 14.31
N ARG A 111 -8.94 -20.33 13.93
CA ARG A 111 -10.22 -20.18 13.20
C ARG A 111 -11.41 -20.80 13.91
N TRP A 112 -11.37 -20.87 15.22
CA TRP A 112 -12.52 -21.34 16.00
C TRP A 112 -13.63 -20.32 15.90
N LYS A 113 -14.82 -20.80 15.55
CA LYS A 113 -16.02 -19.97 15.40
C LYS A 113 -16.88 -20.13 16.64
N GLU A 114 -17.29 -19.00 17.20
CA GLU A 114 -18.37 -18.98 18.15
C GLU A 114 -19.68 -19.02 17.38
N VAL A 115 -20.41 -20.13 17.49
CA VAL A 115 -21.73 -20.27 16.86
C VAL A 115 -22.74 -19.70 17.83
N GLN A 116 -23.30 -18.53 17.52
CA GLN A 116 -24.45 -17.99 18.22
C GLN A 116 -25.71 -18.45 17.52
N HIS A 117 -26.51 -19.27 18.19
CA HIS A 117 -27.84 -19.62 17.71
C HIS A 117 -28.81 -18.51 18.14
N HIS A 118 -29.25 -17.71 17.17
CA HIS A 118 -30.33 -16.74 17.38
C HIS A 118 -31.65 -17.42 16.94
N GLU A 119 -32.43 -17.85 17.90
CA GLU A 119 -33.78 -18.30 17.63
C GLU A 119 -34.74 -17.11 17.61
N HIS A 120 -35.26 -16.78 16.43
CA HIS A 120 -36.28 -15.77 16.29
C HIS A 120 -37.64 -16.47 16.39
N THR A 121 -38.29 -16.25 17.51
CA THR A 121 -39.66 -16.77 17.74
C THR A 121 -40.66 -15.62 17.72
N GLY A 122 -41.88 -15.91 17.29
CA GLY A 122 -43.01 -14.99 17.40
C GLY A 122 -43.52 -14.88 18.85
N VAL A 123 -44.66 -14.25 19.03
CA VAL A 123 -45.33 -14.11 20.35
C VAL A 123 -45.53 -15.49 20.96
N ASP A 124 -45.22 -15.62 22.28
CA ASP A 124 -45.31 -16.86 23.03
C ASP A 124 -44.49 -18.05 22.49
N GLY A 125 -43.39 -17.77 21.81
CA GLY A 125 -42.51 -18.83 21.27
C GLY A 125 -43.02 -19.51 20.00
N ALA A 126 -44.10 -19.02 19.41
CA ALA A 126 -44.63 -19.53 18.15
C ALA A 126 -43.74 -19.16 16.94
N PRO A 127 -43.81 -19.89 15.82
CA PRO A 127 -43.13 -19.50 14.58
C PRO A 127 -43.57 -18.12 14.10
N ILE A 128 -42.62 -17.31 13.53
CA ILE A 128 -42.96 -16.03 12.93
C ILE A 128 -43.79 -16.28 11.65
N GLU A 129 -45.07 -15.95 11.69
CA GLU A 129 -45.93 -16.00 10.51
C GLU A 129 -45.86 -14.70 9.69
N ILE A 130 -45.36 -14.80 8.46
CA ILE A 130 -45.42 -13.69 7.49
C ILE A 130 -46.71 -13.84 6.70
N ARG A 131 -47.79 -13.11 7.11
CA ARG A 131 -49.09 -13.22 6.47
C ARG A 131 -49.21 -12.51 5.13
N LYS A 132 -48.53 -11.37 4.91
CA LYS A 132 -48.59 -10.62 3.66
C LYS A 132 -47.45 -9.59 3.54
N ILE A 133 -46.82 -9.54 2.39
CA ILE A 133 -45.89 -8.45 2.01
C ILE A 133 -46.53 -7.67 0.86
N GLU A 134 -47.02 -6.47 1.10
CA GLU A 134 -47.52 -5.57 0.06
C GLU A 134 -46.43 -4.58 -0.36
N ARG A 135 -46.07 -4.62 -1.62
CA ARG A 135 -45.16 -3.64 -2.21
C ARG A 135 -45.99 -2.46 -2.75
N VAL A 136 -46.01 -1.35 -2.02
CA VAL A 136 -46.61 -0.10 -2.50
C VAL A 136 -45.61 0.59 -3.44
N VAL A 137 -45.87 0.57 -4.73
CA VAL A 137 -45.12 1.35 -5.72
C VAL A 137 -45.86 2.68 -5.85
N LYS A 138 -45.34 3.75 -5.28
CA LYS A 138 -45.80 5.11 -5.58
C LYS A 138 -45.32 5.49 -6.99
N ARG A 139 -46.27 5.80 -7.87
CA ARG A 139 -46.06 6.43 -9.19
C ARG A 139 -45.86 7.93 -9.01
#